data_5a8fa160136c19fa0b0985843de86932
#
_entry.id   5a8fa160136c19fa0b0985843de86932
#
_cell.length_a   1.000
_cell.length_b   1.000
_cell.length_c   1.000
_cell.angle_alpha   90.00
_cell.angle_beta   90.00
_cell.angle_gamma   90.00
#
_symmetry.space_group_name_H-M   'P 1'
#
loop_
_entity.id
_entity.type
_entity.pdbx_description
1 polymer ?
#
loop_
_entity_poly.entity_id
_entity_poly.type
_entity_poly.pdbx_seq_one_letter_code
_entity_poly.pdbx_strand_id
1 'polypeptide(L)'
;MACYNVMTVLTSSRTENVPDMQHVFTESGCIIKTRLGIHDAGEDFCSNEGLIILHLIGSDKEILELEENLNKIPGVKAKNSQICSD
;
A
#
# COMPACT_ATOMS: atom_id res chain seq x y z
N MET A 1 21.75 -8.70 10.54
CA MET A 1 20.32 -9.01 10.35
C MET A 1 19.69 -7.96 9.43
N ALA A 2 18.97 -8.40 8.43
CA ALA A 2 18.28 -7.52 7.53
C ALA A 2 16.77 -7.75 7.66
N CYS A 3 16.01 -6.69 7.69
CA CYS A 3 14.56 -6.78 7.77
C CYS A 3 13.94 -6.19 6.51
N TYR A 4 12.90 -6.82 6.05
CA TYR A 4 12.18 -6.39 4.85
C TYR A 4 10.74 -6.13 5.21
N ASN A 5 10.21 -5.02 4.72
CA ASN A 5 8.84 -4.62 4.98
C ASN A 5 8.06 -4.62 3.68
N VAL A 6 6.96 -5.36 3.67
CA VAL A 6 6.08 -5.42 2.51
C VAL A 6 4.68 -5.05 2.98
N MET A 7 4.13 -4.02 2.39
CA MET A 7 2.80 -3.56 2.74
C MET A 7 1.82 -3.93 1.63
N THR A 8 0.73 -4.53 2.02
CA THR A 8 -0.36 -4.85 1.11
C THR A 8 -1.45 -3.82 1.30
N VAL A 9 -1.90 -3.22 0.20
CA VAL A 9 -2.93 -2.19 0.23
C VAL A 9 -4.08 -2.64 -0.65
N LEU A 10 -5.25 -2.78 -0.05
CA LEU A 10 -6.45 -3.18 -0.76
C LEU A 10 -7.39 -1.98 -0.86
N THR A 11 -7.87 -1.70 -2.05
CA THR A 11 -8.83 -0.62 -2.26
C THR A 11 -10.13 -1.20 -2.81
N SER A 12 -11.24 -0.79 -2.23
CA SER A 12 -12.55 -1.27 -2.66
C SER A 12 -13.35 -0.23 -3.45
N SER A 13 -12.96 1.03 -3.39
CA SER A 13 -13.64 2.11 -4.11
C SER A 13 -12.61 2.99 -4.77
N ARG A 14 -11.77 2.39 -5.61
CA ARG A 14 -10.58 3.07 -6.11
C ARG A 14 -10.87 4.31 -6.95
N THR A 15 -12.03 4.37 -7.60
CA THR A 15 -12.34 5.54 -8.41
C THR A 15 -12.61 6.78 -7.55
N GLU A 16 -13.09 6.56 -6.33
CA GLU A 16 -13.39 7.67 -5.42
C GLU A 16 -12.18 8.06 -4.58
N ASN A 17 -11.38 7.07 -4.18
CA ASN A 17 -10.32 7.26 -3.20
C ASN A 17 -8.92 7.38 -3.79
N VAL A 18 -8.79 7.22 -5.11
CA VAL A 18 -7.48 7.26 -5.75
C VAL A 18 -6.73 8.57 -5.49
N PRO A 19 -7.37 9.76 -5.59
CA PRO A 19 -6.62 10.99 -5.33
C PRO A 19 -6.05 11.05 -3.92
N ASP A 20 -6.81 10.65 -2.91
CA ASP A 20 -6.33 10.66 -1.53
C ASP A 20 -5.20 9.66 -1.32
N MET A 21 -5.36 8.47 -1.88
CA MET A 21 -4.35 7.44 -1.78
C MET A 21 -3.05 7.86 -2.48
N GLN A 22 -3.15 8.47 -3.67
CA GLN A 22 -1.98 8.94 -4.39
C GLN A 22 -1.26 10.05 -3.61
N HIS A 23 -2.02 10.89 -2.93
CA HIS A 23 -1.42 11.94 -2.11
C HIS A 23 -0.58 11.32 -0.98
N VAL A 24 -1.12 10.32 -0.30
CA VAL A 24 -0.37 9.62 0.76
C VAL A 24 0.88 8.97 0.20
N PHE A 25 0.79 8.30 -0.95
CA PHE A 25 1.96 7.69 -1.57
C PHE A 25 3.02 8.72 -1.95
N THR A 26 2.59 9.87 -2.42
CA THR A 26 3.52 10.94 -2.80
C THR A 26 4.25 11.47 -1.57
N GLU A 27 3.54 11.67 -0.46
CA GLU A 27 4.16 12.14 0.77
C GLU A 27 5.14 11.12 1.34
N SER A 28 4.88 9.84 1.13
CA SER A 28 5.74 8.76 1.63
C SER A 28 6.69 8.22 0.57
N GLY A 29 6.87 8.95 -0.53
CA GLY A 29 7.66 8.46 -1.66
C GLY A 29 9.09 8.09 -1.33
N CYS A 30 9.67 8.71 -0.31
CA CYS A 30 11.05 8.43 0.07
C CYS A 30 11.24 7.05 0.68
N ILE A 31 10.19 6.45 1.23
CA ILE A 31 10.29 5.12 1.85
C ILE A 31 9.71 4.02 0.96
N ILE A 32 9.09 4.36 -0.15
CA ILE A 32 8.55 3.37 -1.08
C ILE A 32 9.61 3.05 -2.12
N LYS A 33 10.21 1.88 -1.99
CA LYS A 33 11.24 1.44 -2.92
C LYS A 33 10.66 0.83 -4.18
N THR A 34 9.60 0.07 -4.03
CA THR A 34 8.94 -0.60 -5.15
C THR A 34 7.44 -0.56 -4.93
N ARG A 35 6.72 -0.31 -6.00
CA ARG A 35 5.27 -0.29 -5.98
C ARG A 35 4.76 -1.15 -7.12
N LEU A 36 3.97 -2.17 -6.78
CA LEU A 36 3.38 -3.07 -7.76
C LEU A 36 1.86 -3.02 -7.62
N GLY A 37 1.19 -2.56 -8.66
CA GLY A 37 -0.26 -2.58 -8.69
C GLY A 37 -0.73 -3.87 -9.34
N ILE A 38 -1.60 -4.58 -8.66
CA ILE A 38 -2.20 -5.79 -9.20
C ILE A 38 -3.64 -5.49 -9.53
N HIS A 39 -3.97 -5.70 -10.79
CA HIS A 39 -5.29 -5.45 -11.28
C HIS A 39 -5.99 -6.79 -11.48
N ASP A 40 -7.03 -6.99 -10.70
CA ASP A 40 -7.80 -8.22 -10.84
C ASP A 40 -8.63 -8.14 -12.10
N ALA A 41 -8.10 -8.72 -13.17
CA ALA A 41 -8.78 -8.73 -14.46
C ALA A 41 -9.63 -9.99 -14.52
N GLY A 42 -10.86 -9.89 -14.10
CA GLY A 42 -11.81 -10.96 -14.31
C GLY A 42 -12.11 -11.10 -15.79
N GLU A 43 -12.78 -12.18 -16.13
CA GLU A 43 -13.09 -12.45 -17.53
C GLU A 43 -13.95 -11.37 -18.17
N ASP A 44 -14.81 -10.77 -17.38
CA ASP A 44 -15.83 -9.92 -17.93
C ASP A 44 -15.55 -8.44 -17.78
N PHE A 45 -14.80 -8.06 -16.76
CA PHE A 45 -14.64 -6.65 -16.46
C PHE A 45 -13.60 -6.44 -15.38
N CYS A 46 -13.24 -5.20 -15.19
CA CYS A 46 -12.34 -4.81 -14.13
C CYS A 46 -13.09 -4.69 -12.81
N SER A 47 -12.59 -5.32 -11.79
CA SER A 47 -13.12 -5.16 -10.46
C SER A 47 -12.91 -3.74 -9.94
N ASN A 48 -13.78 -3.27 -9.05
CA ASN A 48 -13.57 -2.03 -8.35
C ASN A 48 -12.48 -2.17 -7.29
N GLU A 49 -12.10 -3.40 -6.97
CA GLU A 49 -11.03 -3.65 -6.02
C GLU A 49 -9.68 -3.58 -6.72
N GLY A 50 -8.72 -3.00 -6.03
CA GLY A 50 -7.35 -2.97 -6.49
C GLY A 50 -6.45 -3.44 -5.36
N LEU A 51 -5.41 -4.17 -5.72
CA LEU A 51 -4.40 -4.63 -4.78
C LEU A 51 -3.07 -4.01 -5.15
N ILE A 52 -2.42 -3.38 -4.19
CA ILE A 52 -1.12 -2.76 -4.40
C ILE A 52 -0.15 -3.36 -3.39
N ILE A 53 1.04 -3.70 -3.86
CA ILE A 53 2.09 -4.22 -3.00
C ILE A 53 3.24 -3.22 -2.99
N LEU A 54 3.67 -2.84 -1.80
CA LEU A 54 4.75 -1.88 -1.61
C LEU A 54 5.92 -2.57 -0.90
N HIS A 55 7.11 -2.41 -1.46
CA HIS A 55 8.33 -2.74 -0.72
C HIS A 55 8.82 -1.46 -0.08
N LEU A 56 8.90 -1.45 1.23
CA LEU A 56 9.19 -0.24 1.99
C LEU A 56 10.58 -0.31 2.63
N ILE A 57 11.24 0.84 2.60
CA ILE A 57 12.48 1.08 3.33
C ILE A 57 12.16 2.24 4.27
N GLY A 58 12.82 2.32 5.38
CA GLY A 58 12.57 3.39 6.32
C GLY A 58 12.44 2.86 7.73
N SER A 59 12.17 3.75 8.65
CA SER A 59 12.03 3.37 10.04
C SER A 59 10.68 2.73 10.32
N ASP A 60 10.59 2.00 11.40
CA ASP A 60 9.34 1.40 11.83
C ASP A 60 8.26 2.46 12.03
N LYS A 61 8.67 3.63 12.53
CA LYS A 61 7.75 4.74 12.74
C LYS A 61 7.18 5.25 11.42
N GLU A 62 8.04 5.43 10.42
CA GLU A 62 7.60 5.91 9.12
C GLU A 62 6.65 4.92 8.45
N ILE A 63 6.94 3.64 8.57
CA ILE A 63 6.11 2.59 7.99
C ILE A 63 4.77 2.53 8.70
N LEU A 64 4.76 2.65 10.01
CA LEU A 64 3.52 2.66 10.78
C LEU A 64 2.65 3.86 10.43
N GLU A 65 3.27 5.03 10.26
CA GLU A 65 2.54 6.23 9.87
C GLU A 65 1.89 6.06 8.49
N LEU A 66 2.62 5.45 7.54
CA LEU A 66 2.07 5.19 6.22
C LEU A 66 0.86 4.24 6.33
N GLU A 67 1.00 3.18 7.10
CA GLU A 67 -0.09 2.23 7.29
C GLU A 67 -1.32 2.91 7.90
N GLU A 68 -1.11 3.72 8.94
CA GLU A 68 -2.20 4.43 9.58
C GLU A 68 -2.87 5.43 8.65
N ASN A 69 -2.07 6.17 7.89
CA ASN A 69 -2.61 7.17 6.97
C ASN A 69 -3.44 6.53 5.86
N LEU A 70 -2.99 5.40 5.35
CA LEU A 70 -3.77 4.68 4.34
C LEU A 70 -5.08 4.14 4.91
N ASN A 71 -5.04 3.62 6.13
CA ASN A 71 -6.23 3.06 6.74
C ASN A 71 -7.26 4.11 7.16
N LYS A 72 -6.90 5.38 7.15
CA LYS A 72 -7.86 6.46 7.37
C LYS A 72 -8.71 6.77 6.15
N ILE A 73 -8.29 6.31 4.98
CA ILE A 73 -9.01 6.56 3.75
C ILE A 73 -10.16 5.56 3.63
N PRO A 74 -11.41 6.02 3.47
CA PRO A 74 -12.53 5.09 3.33
C PRO A 74 -12.32 4.14 2.14
N GLY A 75 -12.56 2.87 2.35
CA GLY A 75 -12.40 1.88 1.30
C GLY A 75 -10.98 1.39 1.08
N VAL A 76 -10.03 1.87 1.88
CA VAL A 76 -8.63 1.45 1.78
C VAL A 76 -8.25 0.68 3.03
N LYS A 77 -7.63 -0.47 2.85
CA LYS A 77 -7.09 -1.29 3.93
C LYS A 77 -5.64 -1.58 3.65
N ALA A 78 -4.78 -1.27 4.59
CA ALA A 78 -3.35 -1.48 4.44
C ALA A 78 -2.83 -2.30 5.61
N LYS A 79 -1.93 -3.21 5.31
CA LYS A 79 -1.28 -4.03 6.34
C LYS A 79 0.17 -4.24 5.98
N ASN A 80 1.05 -3.91 6.90
CA ASN A 80 2.47 -4.13 6.72
C ASN A 80 2.87 -5.48 7.33
N SER A 81 3.77 -6.16 6.64
CA SER A 81 4.37 -7.40 7.13
C SER A 81 5.87 -7.22 7.12
N GLN A 82 6.53 -7.63 8.19
CA GLN A 82 7.98 -7.56 8.28
C GLN A 82 8.55 -8.96 8.40
N ILE A 83 9.59 -9.22 7.64
CA ILE A 83 10.34 -10.45 7.75
C ILE A 83 11.82 -10.10 7.86
N CYS A 84 12.50 -10.74 8.77
CA CYS A 84 13.91 -10.47 9.01
C CYS A 84 14.73 -11.74 8.86
N SER A 85 15.90 -11.59 8.27
CA SER A 85 16.90 -12.67 8.32
C SER A 85 17.55 -12.61 9.69
N ASP A 86 17.86 -13.71 10.24
CA ASP A 86 18.46 -13.71 11.60
C ASP A 86 19.95 -13.40 11.62
#